data_502744a122c68cf5469ec163e2706941
#
_entry.id   502744a122c68cf5469ec163e2706941
#
_cell.length_a   1.000
_cell.length_b   1.000
_cell.length_c   1.000
_cell.angle_alpha   90.00
_cell.angle_beta   90.00
_cell.angle_gamma   90.00
#
_symmetry.space_group_name_H-M   'P 1'
#
loop_
_entity.id
_entity.type
_entity.pdbx_description
1 polymer ?
#
loop_
_entity_poly.entity_id
_entity_poly.type
_entity_poly.pdbx_seq_one_letter_code
_entity_poly.pdbx_strand_id
1 'polypeptide(L)'
;MQDKPLIFFDPYPRNEEMVFTNDVKTELEKISNLIYHFGSRAPDELVEKNIEEIEILVGQTAMPKERLDKSKKIKAIINVKANWEPNIDYHEAHRRGIYVLSAAPAMAPAVAEACVGYAISLSRNI
;
A
#
# COMPACT_ATOMS: atom_id res chain seq x y z
N MET A 1 -7.94 -10.55 -25.08
CA MET A 1 -7.00 -9.70 -24.29
C MET A 1 -7.41 -9.82 -22.85
N GLN A 2 -6.49 -10.28 -22.00
CA GLN A 2 -6.79 -10.34 -20.57
C GLN A 2 -6.92 -8.90 -20.07
N ASP A 3 -8.04 -8.59 -19.42
CA ASP A 3 -8.29 -7.24 -18.88
C ASP A 3 -7.27 -7.01 -17.76
N LYS A 4 -6.43 -5.95 -17.88
CA LYS A 4 -5.38 -5.68 -16.92
C LYS A 4 -5.99 -5.19 -15.61
N PRO A 5 -5.56 -5.69 -14.44
CA PRO A 5 -6.08 -5.21 -13.17
C PRO A 5 -5.81 -3.72 -12.96
N LEU A 6 -6.74 -3.02 -12.33
CA LEU A 6 -6.55 -1.63 -11.93
C LEU A 6 -5.90 -1.58 -10.54
N ILE A 7 -4.73 -0.93 -10.48
CA ILE A 7 -4.00 -0.68 -9.24
C ILE A 7 -4.04 0.81 -8.91
N PHE A 8 -4.46 1.15 -7.72
CA PHE A 8 -4.51 2.51 -7.22
C PHE A 8 -3.40 2.75 -6.20
N PHE A 9 -2.54 3.76 -6.46
CA PHE A 9 -1.42 4.13 -5.60
C PHE A 9 -1.65 5.45 -4.88
N ASP A 10 -1.72 5.41 -3.55
CA ASP A 10 -1.78 6.55 -2.62
C ASP A 10 -0.76 6.38 -1.48
N PRO A 11 0.54 6.37 -1.80
CA PRO A 11 1.58 5.98 -0.84
C PRO A 11 2.03 7.09 0.10
N TYR A 12 1.35 8.23 0.15
CA TYR A 12 1.73 9.35 1.01
C TYR A 12 2.11 8.89 2.44
N PRO A 13 3.20 9.38 3.02
CA PRO A 13 4.05 10.51 2.61
C PRO A 13 5.21 10.16 1.63
N ARG A 14 5.23 8.97 1.05
CA ARG A 14 6.26 8.58 0.08
C ARG A 14 5.98 9.22 -1.28
N ASN A 15 7.05 9.57 -1.99
CA ASN A 15 6.99 10.03 -3.37
C ASN A 15 7.23 8.86 -4.34
N GLU A 16 7.18 9.12 -5.64
CA GLU A 16 7.34 8.12 -6.68
C GLU A 16 8.71 7.42 -6.60
N GLU A 17 9.80 8.17 -6.42
CA GLU A 17 11.17 7.65 -6.36
C GLU A 17 11.41 6.72 -5.15
N MET A 18 10.63 6.90 -4.07
CA MET A 18 10.68 6.04 -2.89
C MET A 18 9.90 4.73 -3.08
N VAL A 19 8.96 4.69 -4.01
CA VAL A 19 8.07 3.54 -4.22
C VAL A 19 8.54 2.68 -5.38
N PHE A 20 9.06 3.31 -6.43
CA PHE A 20 9.44 2.63 -7.66
C PHE A 20 10.87 2.92 -8.09
N THR A 21 11.54 1.88 -8.58
CA THR A 21 12.58 2.05 -9.59
C THR A 21 11.94 2.10 -10.98
N ASN A 22 12.61 2.70 -11.95
CA ASN A 22 12.09 2.82 -13.32
C ASN A 22 11.74 1.45 -13.94
N ASP A 23 12.54 0.44 -13.65
CA ASP A 23 12.34 -0.93 -14.16
C ASP A 23 11.06 -1.53 -13.57
N VAL A 24 10.85 -1.41 -12.26
CA VAL A 24 9.66 -1.93 -11.57
C VAL A 24 8.40 -1.22 -12.07
N LYS A 25 8.44 0.10 -12.26
CA LYS A 25 7.32 0.86 -12.81
C LYS A 25 6.97 0.36 -14.22
N THR A 26 7.98 0.23 -15.08
CA THR A 26 7.80 -0.26 -16.45
C THR A 26 7.20 -1.66 -16.49
N GLU A 27 7.65 -2.57 -15.62
CA GLU A 27 7.10 -3.93 -15.55
C GLU A 27 5.64 -3.93 -15.04
N LEU A 28 5.31 -3.11 -14.04
CA LEU A 28 3.93 -2.97 -13.55
C LEU A 28 2.99 -2.45 -14.65
N GLU A 29 3.40 -1.46 -15.42
CA GLU A 29 2.61 -0.88 -16.52
C GLU A 29 2.33 -1.88 -17.65
N LYS A 30 3.20 -2.89 -17.81
CA LYS A 30 2.96 -3.97 -18.78
C LYS A 30 1.81 -4.90 -18.35
N ILE A 31 1.64 -5.13 -17.05
CA ILE A 31 0.71 -6.14 -16.51
C ILE A 31 -0.53 -5.55 -15.86
N SER A 32 -0.58 -4.24 -15.63
CA SER A 32 -1.66 -3.57 -14.92
C SER A 32 -1.98 -2.19 -15.49
N ASN A 33 -3.17 -1.68 -15.18
CA ASN A 33 -3.53 -0.27 -15.34
C ASN A 33 -3.26 0.43 -14.01
N LEU A 34 -2.59 1.59 -14.05
CA LEU A 34 -2.11 2.27 -12.85
C LEU A 34 -2.77 3.65 -12.72
N ILE A 35 -3.28 3.94 -11.53
CA ILE A 35 -3.65 5.29 -11.10
C ILE A 35 -2.72 5.69 -9.97
N TYR A 36 -2.02 6.81 -10.13
CA TYR A 36 -1.09 7.34 -9.14
C TYR A 36 -1.60 8.62 -8.53
N HIS A 37 -1.41 8.77 -7.23
CA HIS A 37 -1.55 10.04 -6.54
C HIS A 37 -0.38 10.21 -5.57
N PHE A 38 0.46 11.22 -5.80
CA PHE A 38 1.65 11.54 -5.00
C PHE A 38 1.58 12.95 -4.43
N GLY A 39 2.35 13.22 -3.38
CA GLY A 39 2.49 14.54 -2.77
C GLY A 39 1.50 14.83 -1.65
N SER A 40 0.32 14.21 -1.66
CA SER A 40 -0.68 14.29 -0.58
C SER A 40 -1.48 13.00 -0.52
N ARG A 41 -2.43 12.90 0.42
CA ARG A 41 -3.47 11.86 0.37
C ARG A 41 -4.34 12.06 -0.86
N ALA A 42 -4.73 10.97 -1.49
CA ALA A 42 -5.66 11.02 -2.60
C ALA A 42 -6.99 11.66 -2.15
N PRO A 43 -7.50 12.67 -2.89
CA PRO A 43 -8.80 13.24 -2.62
C PRO A 43 -9.90 12.18 -2.67
N ASP A 44 -10.92 12.32 -1.81
CA ASP A 44 -12.02 11.35 -1.75
C ASP A 44 -12.73 11.21 -3.09
N GLU A 45 -12.90 12.31 -3.84
CA GLU A 45 -13.53 12.28 -5.17
C GLU A 45 -12.76 11.39 -6.15
N LEU A 46 -11.42 11.41 -6.10
CA LEU A 46 -10.60 10.56 -6.96
C LEU A 46 -10.75 9.07 -6.59
N VAL A 47 -10.80 8.78 -5.29
CA VAL A 47 -11.00 7.41 -4.80
C VAL A 47 -12.39 6.91 -5.17
N GLU A 48 -13.44 7.69 -4.84
CA GLU A 48 -14.84 7.32 -5.10
C GLU A 48 -15.13 7.11 -6.60
N LYS A 49 -14.52 7.92 -7.45
CA LYS A 49 -14.66 7.78 -8.91
C LYS A 49 -14.17 6.42 -9.43
N ASN A 50 -13.18 5.83 -8.78
CA ASN A 50 -12.53 4.61 -9.25
C ASN A 50 -12.82 3.38 -8.37
N ILE A 51 -13.49 3.53 -7.23
CA ILE A 51 -13.59 2.51 -6.18
C ILE A 51 -14.21 1.19 -6.65
N GLU A 52 -15.13 1.23 -7.59
CA GLU A 52 -15.79 0.02 -8.12
C GLU A 52 -14.85 -0.84 -8.98
N GLU A 53 -13.85 -0.21 -9.61
CA GLU A 53 -12.95 -0.84 -10.56
C GLU A 53 -11.58 -1.19 -9.97
N ILE A 54 -11.21 -0.59 -8.83
CA ILE A 54 -9.93 -0.86 -8.16
C ILE A 54 -9.88 -2.34 -7.74
N GLU A 55 -8.84 -3.04 -8.19
CA GLU A 55 -8.57 -4.43 -7.79
C GLU A 55 -7.48 -4.52 -6.71
N ILE A 56 -6.48 -3.63 -6.75
CA ILE A 56 -5.42 -3.55 -5.76
C ILE A 56 -5.25 -2.09 -5.34
N LEU A 57 -5.25 -1.85 -4.04
CA LEU A 57 -4.97 -0.53 -3.47
C LEU A 57 -3.62 -0.60 -2.75
N VAL A 58 -2.71 0.30 -3.11
CA VAL A 58 -1.37 0.41 -2.50
C VAL A 58 -1.23 1.78 -1.85
N GLY A 59 -1.19 1.82 -0.54
CA GLY A 59 -1.07 3.08 0.19
C GLY A 59 -1.80 3.10 1.51
N GLN A 60 -2.21 4.29 1.90
CA GLN A 60 -2.83 4.55 3.21
C GLN A 60 -4.24 5.14 3.05
N THR A 61 -4.85 4.94 1.90
CA THR A 61 -6.24 5.38 1.64
C THR A 61 -7.19 4.80 2.68
N ALA A 62 -8.07 5.63 3.20
CA ALA A 62 -9.09 5.17 4.13
C ALA A 62 -10.10 4.24 3.45
N MET A 63 -10.28 3.05 4.00
CA MET A 63 -11.19 2.01 3.52
C MET A 63 -12.14 1.56 4.64
N PRO A 64 -13.02 2.47 5.13
CA PRO A 64 -14.08 2.09 6.07
C PRO A 64 -15.09 1.17 5.40
N LYS A 65 -15.98 0.58 6.20
CA LYS A 65 -17.01 -0.35 5.72
C LYS A 65 -17.79 0.20 4.52
N GLU A 66 -18.21 1.46 4.58
CA GLU A 66 -19.01 2.11 3.55
C GLU A 66 -18.28 2.18 2.21
N ARG A 67 -16.96 2.34 2.22
CA ARG A 67 -16.13 2.35 1.01
C ARG A 67 -15.87 0.92 0.51
N LEU A 68 -15.67 -0.03 1.43
CA LEU A 68 -15.59 -1.44 1.10
C LEU A 68 -16.90 -1.95 0.46
N ASP A 69 -18.06 -1.44 0.89
CA ASP A 69 -19.37 -1.80 0.32
C ASP A 69 -19.49 -1.39 -1.16
N LYS A 70 -18.85 -0.31 -1.56
CA LYS A 70 -18.82 0.17 -2.94
C LYS A 70 -17.78 -0.55 -3.81
N SER A 71 -16.72 -1.08 -3.21
CA SER A 71 -15.64 -1.74 -3.93
C SER A 71 -16.07 -3.14 -4.39
N LYS A 72 -16.24 -3.30 -5.70
CA LYS A 72 -16.75 -4.55 -6.28
C LYS A 72 -15.65 -5.55 -6.65
N LYS A 73 -14.46 -5.04 -6.98
CA LYS A 73 -13.37 -5.82 -7.56
C LYS A 73 -12.14 -5.94 -6.66
N ILE A 74 -12.11 -5.26 -5.52
CA ILE A 74 -10.92 -5.20 -4.68
C ILE A 74 -10.54 -6.58 -4.14
N LYS A 75 -9.28 -6.96 -4.33
CA LYS A 75 -8.70 -8.24 -3.91
C LYS A 75 -7.63 -8.08 -2.84
N ALA A 76 -6.90 -6.95 -2.90
CA ALA A 76 -5.81 -6.69 -1.96
C ALA A 76 -5.68 -5.21 -1.62
N ILE A 77 -5.32 -4.94 -0.37
CA ILE A 77 -4.92 -3.64 0.14
C ILE A 77 -3.53 -3.80 0.73
N ILE A 78 -2.57 -3.01 0.27
CA ILE A 78 -1.17 -3.07 0.68
C ILE A 78 -0.81 -1.77 1.38
N ASN A 79 -0.73 -1.79 2.71
CA ASN A 79 -0.23 -0.67 3.48
C ASN A 79 1.28 -0.49 3.23
N VAL A 80 1.68 0.72 2.86
CA VAL A 80 3.10 1.05 2.63
C VAL A 80 3.87 1.34 3.92
N LYS A 81 3.20 1.30 5.07
CA LYS A 81 3.82 1.30 6.40
C LYS A 81 3.95 -0.12 6.95
N ALA A 82 4.81 -0.28 7.95
CA ALA A 82 5.08 -1.57 8.55
C ALA A 82 4.07 -1.98 9.65
N ASN A 83 3.23 -1.06 10.10
CA ASN A 83 2.26 -1.27 11.17
C ASN A 83 0.82 -1.28 10.65
N TRP A 84 -0.10 -1.73 11.48
CA TRP A 84 -1.53 -1.68 11.26
C TRP A 84 -2.03 -0.25 11.53
N GLU A 85 -2.48 0.42 10.49
CA GLU A 85 -3.05 1.77 10.59
C GLU A 85 -4.58 1.69 10.74
N PRO A 86 -5.21 2.62 11.43
CA PRO A 86 -6.68 2.62 11.60
C PRO A 86 -7.41 3.18 10.37
N ASN A 87 -6.91 2.87 9.19
CA ASN A 87 -7.43 3.35 7.91
C ASN A 87 -8.35 2.34 7.20
N ILE A 88 -8.42 1.12 7.70
CA ILE A 88 -9.18 0.03 7.07
C ILE A 88 -10.10 -0.61 8.08
N ASP A 89 -11.33 -0.94 7.69
CA ASP A 89 -12.14 -1.91 8.43
C ASP A 89 -11.59 -3.32 8.17
N TYR A 90 -10.64 -3.74 9.01
CA TYR A 90 -9.95 -5.04 8.87
C TYR A 90 -10.89 -6.22 9.00
N HIS A 91 -11.89 -6.13 9.88
CA HIS A 91 -12.86 -7.20 10.09
C HIS A 91 -13.70 -7.40 8.83
N GLU A 92 -14.19 -6.32 8.24
CA GLU A 92 -14.98 -6.37 7.03
C GLU A 92 -14.15 -6.80 5.82
N ALA A 93 -12.93 -6.30 5.69
CA ALA A 93 -12.01 -6.73 4.64
C ALA A 93 -11.74 -8.24 4.70
N HIS A 94 -11.43 -8.78 5.90
CA HIS A 94 -11.22 -10.21 6.11
C HIS A 94 -12.48 -11.02 5.77
N ARG A 95 -13.67 -10.58 6.22
CA ARG A 95 -14.94 -11.25 5.96
C ARG A 95 -15.22 -11.39 4.45
N ARG A 96 -14.74 -10.45 3.64
CA ARG A 96 -14.87 -10.45 2.17
C ARG A 96 -13.76 -11.21 1.46
N GLY A 97 -12.77 -11.73 2.17
CA GLY A 97 -11.62 -12.39 1.59
C GLY A 97 -10.63 -11.43 0.92
N ILE A 98 -10.64 -10.15 1.30
CA ILE A 98 -9.68 -9.15 0.81
C ILE A 98 -8.37 -9.33 1.59
N TYR A 99 -7.27 -9.51 0.86
CA TYR A 99 -5.95 -9.58 1.46
C TYR A 99 -5.50 -8.20 1.94
N VAL A 100 -5.15 -8.09 3.22
CA VAL A 100 -4.56 -6.87 3.77
C VAL A 100 -3.11 -7.15 4.14
N LEU A 101 -2.20 -6.49 3.45
CA LEU A 101 -0.76 -6.68 3.56
C LEU A 101 -0.09 -5.41 4.08
N SER A 102 1.15 -5.52 4.56
CA SER A 102 1.97 -4.38 4.96
C SER A 102 3.39 -4.48 4.40
N ALA A 103 4.12 -3.37 4.41
CA ALA A 103 5.52 -3.33 4.01
C ALA A 103 6.49 -3.89 5.08
N ALA A 104 5.98 -4.39 6.21
CA ALA A 104 6.80 -4.92 7.31
C ALA A 104 7.84 -5.96 6.87
N PRO A 105 7.51 -6.98 6.07
CA PRO A 105 8.50 -7.98 5.65
C PRO A 105 9.68 -7.41 4.87
N ALA A 106 9.44 -6.36 4.08
CA ALA A 106 10.50 -5.70 3.33
C ALA A 106 11.43 -4.84 4.20
N MET A 107 10.91 -4.31 5.30
CA MET A 107 11.65 -3.41 6.20
C MET A 107 12.33 -4.15 7.36
N ALA A 108 11.78 -5.28 7.79
CA ALA A 108 12.19 -5.97 9.01
C ALA A 108 13.68 -6.32 9.08
N PRO A 109 14.34 -6.82 8.01
CA PRO A 109 15.78 -7.13 8.07
C PRO A 109 16.63 -5.91 8.39
N ALA A 110 16.44 -4.79 7.68
CA ALA A 110 17.21 -3.57 7.88
C ALA A 110 16.99 -2.96 9.28
N VAL A 111 15.75 -3.03 9.80
CA VAL A 111 15.44 -2.59 11.17
C VAL A 111 16.13 -3.47 12.19
N ALA A 112 16.12 -4.79 12.02
CA ALA A 112 16.80 -5.72 12.92
C ALA A 112 18.32 -5.50 12.97
N GLU A 113 18.95 -5.31 11.81
CA GLU A 113 20.38 -4.98 11.70
C GLU A 113 20.72 -3.66 12.42
N ALA A 114 19.91 -2.63 12.22
CA ALA A 114 20.09 -1.35 12.91
C ALA A 114 19.96 -1.51 14.43
N CYS A 115 18.99 -2.29 14.92
CA CYS A 115 18.83 -2.55 16.36
C CYS A 115 20.07 -3.25 16.96
N VAL A 116 20.64 -4.22 16.27
CA VAL A 116 21.88 -4.89 16.71
C VAL A 116 23.04 -3.91 16.70
N GLY A 117 23.17 -3.10 15.66
CA GLY A 117 24.20 -2.02 15.57
C GLY A 117 24.11 -1.05 16.73
N TYR A 118 22.93 -0.57 17.07
CA TYR A 118 22.72 0.33 18.20
C TYR A 118 23.01 -0.35 19.55
N ALA A 119 22.62 -1.60 19.72
CA ALA A 119 22.94 -2.35 20.95
C ALA A 119 24.45 -2.49 21.16
N ILE A 120 25.22 -2.78 20.10
CA ILE A 120 26.68 -2.85 20.13
C ILE A 120 27.27 -1.47 20.45
N SER A 121 26.85 -0.42 19.75
CA SER A 121 27.30 0.97 19.98
C SER A 121 27.10 1.39 21.43
N LEU A 122 25.90 1.18 21.97
CA LEU A 122 25.60 1.50 23.37
C LEU A 122 26.42 0.71 24.36
N SER A 123 26.61 -0.60 24.14
CA SER A 123 27.37 -1.45 25.04
C SER A 123 28.88 -1.17 25.02
N ARG A 124 29.38 -0.62 23.93
CA ARG A 124 30.81 -0.28 23.73
C ARG A 124 31.12 1.20 23.91
N ASN A 125 30.10 2.01 24.15
CA ASN A 125 30.22 3.47 24.28
C ASN A 125 30.88 4.12 23.06
N ILE A 126 30.46 3.69 21.87
CA ILE A 126 30.92 4.20 20.56
C ILE A 126 29.93 5.25 20.06
#